data_307eaab8cde4abfa35752139715eca13
#
_entry.id   307eaab8cde4abfa35752139715eca13
#
_cell.length_a   1.000
_cell.length_b   1.000
_cell.length_c   1.000
_cell.angle_alpha   90.00
_cell.angle_beta   90.00
_cell.angle_gamma   90.00
#
_symmetry.space_group_name_H-M   'P 1'
#
loop_
_entity.id
_entity.type
_entity.pdbx_description
1 polymer ?
#
loop_
_entity_poly.entity_id
_entity_poly.type
_entity_poly.pdbx_seq_one_letter_code
_entity_poly.pdbx_strand_id
1 'polypeptide(L)'
;NMACQLAERAGIKVRKVLTYDDISAGIDAPIDDRRGLAGCVPLYKILGAAADEGKSLDELVEIAERYTANVATLAVAMRSCSHPQNDAVITDLPDGIMEIGAGQHGEGGGGRKPLVSADDTAAEMVGMLCNQLKPAEGDKMMLIINGVGATTHMELSIVFRKAFKELEARGVQVVYSRIQEIL
;
A
#
# COMPACT_ATOMS: atom_id res chain seq x y z
N ASN A 1 -0.18 -6.95 19.43
CA ASN A 1 -0.98 -7.53 20.46
C ASN A 1 -0.53 -7.19 21.85
N MET A 2 0.78 -7.01 22.11
CA MET A 2 1.28 -6.53 23.41
C MET A 2 0.68 -5.16 23.78
N ALA A 3 0.59 -4.22 22.84
CA ALA A 3 -0.01 -2.91 23.08
C ALA A 3 -1.48 -3.00 23.52
N CYS A 4 -2.27 -3.88 22.89
CA CYS A 4 -3.67 -4.11 23.31
C CYS A 4 -3.75 -4.64 24.74
N GLN A 5 -2.92 -5.64 25.06
CA GLN A 5 -2.88 -6.20 26.42
C GLN A 5 -2.46 -5.17 27.48
N LEU A 6 -1.50 -4.29 27.15
CA LEU A 6 -1.08 -3.21 28.05
C LEU A 6 -2.20 -2.18 28.25
N ALA A 7 -2.90 -1.79 27.18
CA ALA A 7 -4.03 -0.88 27.24
C ALA A 7 -5.19 -1.45 28.08
N GLU A 8 -5.55 -2.72 27.86
CA GLU A 8 -6.57 -3.42 28.63
C GLU A 8 -6.23 -3.50 30.13
N ARG A 9 -4.96 -3.80 30.46
CA ARG A 9 -4.46 -3.77 31.86
C ARG A 9 -4.55 -2.39 32.49
N ALA A 10 -4.43 -1.35 31.69
CA ALA A 10 -4.59 0.04 32.13
C ALA A 10 -6.07 0.49 32.19
N GLY A 11 -7.02 -0.41 31.94
CA GLY A 11 -8.46 -0.10 31.91
C GLY A 11 -8.91 0.65 30.66
N ILE A 12 -8.08 0.70 29.61
CA ILE A 12 -8.40 1.37 28.34
C ILE A 12 -9.07 0.38 27.40
N LYS A 13 -10.30 0.70 26.98
CA LYS A 13 -11.02 -0.07 25.96
C LYS A 13 -10.29 0.06 24.63
N VAL A 14 -9.96 -1.05 24.00
CA VAL A 14 -9.18 -1.11 22.75
C VAL A 14 -9.85 -2.02 21.74
N ARG A 15 -9.70 -1.70 20.46
CA ARG A 15 -10.02 -2.54 19.30
C ARG A 15 -8.82 -2.61 18.38
N LYS A 16 -8.61 -3.75 17.76
CA LYS A 16 -7.52 -3.98 16.81
C LYS A 16 -8.10 -4.18 15.42
N VAL A 17 -7.62 -3.41 14.43
CA VAL A 17 -7.89 -3.61 13.01
C VAL A 17 -6.55 -3.82 12.30
N LEU A 18 -6.52 -4.71 11.33
CA LEU A 18 -5.37 -4.99 10.46
C LEU A 18 -5.74 -4.60 9.02
N THR A 19 -4.81 -4.03 8.28
CA THR A 19 -5.09 -3.51 6.94
C THR A 19 -5.10 -4.59 5.86
N TYR A 20 -4.18 -5.56 5.94
CA TYR A 20 -4.05 -6.63 4.94
C TYR A 20 -4.04 -6.14 3.48
N ASP A 21 -3.50 -4.95 3.27
CA ASP A 21 -3.62 -4.19 2.02
C ASP A 21 -2.68 -4.68 0.92
N ASP A 22 -1.58 -5.36 1.25
CA ASP A 22 -0.62 -5.85 0.28
C ASP A 22 -1.13 -7.08 -0.48
N ILE A 23 -1.28 -6.93 -1.80
CA ILE A 23 -1.81 -7.97 -2.68
C ILE A 23 -0.73 -8.89 -3.28
N SER A 24 0.52 -8.75 -2.88
CA SER A 24 1.65 -9.49 -3.45
C SER A 24 1.56 -11.01 -3.31
N ALA A 25 0.86 -11.48 -2.27
CA ALA A 25 0.60 -12.91 -2.08
C ALA A 25 -0.31 -13.52 -3.14
N GLY A 26 -0.94 -12.69 -3.98
CA GLY A 26 -1.88 -13.10 -5.02
C GLY A 26 -3.33 -12.80 -4.68
N ILE A 27 -4.17 -12.76 -5.73
CA ILE A 27 -5.59 -12.41 -5.61
C ILE A 27 -6.39 -13.46 -4.81
N ASP A 28 -5.97 -14.73 -4.92
CA ASP A 28 -6.64 -15.87 -4.26
C ASP A 28 -6.02 -16.20 -2.89
N ALA A 29 -5.00 -15.45 -2.46
CA ALA A 29 -4.38 -15.67 -1.17
C ALA A 29 -5.37 -15.38 -0.02
N PRO A 30 -5.41 -16.22 1.03
CA PRO A 30 -6.16 -15.92 2.24
C PRO A 30 -5.78 -14.54 2.77
N ILE A 31 -6.78 -13.79 3.27
CA ILE A 31 -6.53 -12.41 3.72
C ILE A 31 -5.52 -12.35 4.86
N ASP A 32 -5.51 -13.36 5.72
CA ASP A 32 -4.58 -13.46 6.86
C ASP A 32 -3.12 -13.71 6.45
N ASP A 33 -2.88 -14.13 5.21
CA ASP A 33 -1.54 -14.31 4.65
C ASP A 33 -1.01 -13.02 4.01
N ARG A 34 -1.82 -11.97 3.94
CA ARG A 34 -1.42 -10.68 3.38
C ARG A 34 -0.73 -9.81 4.41
N ARG A 35 0.26 -9.08 3.96
CA ARG A 35 0.95 -8.06 4.76
C ARG A 35 0.13 -6.78 4.80
N GLY A 36 0.35 -5.94 5.82
CA GLY A 36 -0.04 -4.53 5.82
C GLY A 36 1.16 -3.69 5.38
N LEU A 37 0.95 -2.76 4.46
CA LEU A 37 1.96 -1.80 3.99
C LEU A 37 1.43 -0.36 4.12
N ALA A 38 1.61 0.45 3.08
CA ALA A 38 1.25 1.86 3.05
C ALA A 38 -0.25 2.15 3.30
N GLY A 39 -1.11 1.17 3.16
CA GLY A 39 -2.54 1.29 3.44
C GLY A 39 -2.88 1.67 4.88
N CYS A 40 -1.99 1.43 5.85
CA CYS A 40 -2.21 1.85 7.23
C CYS A 40 -2.16 3.37 7.41
N VAL A 41 -1.38 4.10 6.62
CA VAL A 41 -1.15 5.55 6.80
C VAL A 41 -2.41 6.39 6.52
N PRO A 42 -3.13 6.22 5.39
CA PRO A 42 -4.42 6.87 5.23
C PRO A 42 -5.43 6.50 6.32
N LEU A 43 -5.43 5.23 6.76
CA LEU A 43 -6.32 4.79 7.83
C LEU A 43 -6.09 5.57 9.13
N TYR A 44 -4.84 5.79 9.53
CA TYR A 44 -4.54 6.62 10.72
C TYR A 44 -5.14 8.02 10.61
N LYS A 45 -5.04 8.65 9.43
CA LYS A 45 -5.59 9.99 9.19
C LYS A 45 -7.13 10.00 9.22
N ILE A 46 -7.76 9.00 8.61
CA ILE A 46 -9.22 8.85 8.57
C ILE A 46 -9.76 8.64 9.98
N LEU A 47 -9.18 7.72 10.73
CA LEU A 47 -9.63 7.42 12.09
C LEU A 47 -9.33 8.58 13.06
N GLY A 48 -8.17 9.25 12.90
CA GLY A 48 -7.84 10.43 13.70
C GLY A 48 -8.86 11.56 13.50
N ALA A 49 -9.17 11.89 12.24
CA ALA A 49 -10.19 12.90 11.93
C ALA A 49 -11.58 12.52 12.45
N ALA A 50 -11.99 11.27 12.30
CA ALA A 50 -13.27 10.78 12.80
C ALA A 50 -13.33 10.83 14.35
N ALA A 51 -12.21 10.53 15.03
CA ALA A 51 -12.12 10.65 16.48
C ALA A 51 -12.21 12.11 16.94
N ASP A 52 -11.57 13.04 16.23
CA ASP A 52 -11.68 14.48 16.49
C ASP A 52 -13.11 15.01 16.29
N GLU A 53 -13.89 14.38 15.40
CA GLU A 53 -15.32 14.63 15.24
C GLU A 53 -16.20 14.00 16.34
N GLY A 54 -15.60 13.29 17.29
CA GLY A 54 -16.29 12.68 18.43
C GLY A 54 -16.90 11.31 18.16
N LYS A 55 -16.47 10.61 17.09
CA LYS A 55 -16.93 9.25 16.81
C LYS A 55 -16.55 8.29 17.94
N SER A 56 -17.47 7.40 18.27
CA SER A 56 -17.25 6.34 19.24
C SER A 56 -16.27 5.29 18.73
N LEU A 57 -15.70 4.49 19.64
CA LEU A 57 -14.79 3.41 19.28
C LEU A 57 -15.43 2.41 18.31
N ASP A 58 -16.70 2.11 18.47
CA ASP A 58 -17.41 1.15 17.62
C ASP A 58 -17.65 1.75 16.21
N GLU A 59 -18.00 3.04 16.09
CA GLU A 59 -18.05 3.75 14.79
C GLU A 59 -16.68 3.81 14.12
N LEU A 60 -15.61 4.01 14.88
CA LEU A 60 -14.24 3.98 14.33
C LEU A 60 -13.88 2.60 13.77
N VAL A 61 -14.30 1.52 14.42
CA VAL A 61 -14.11 0.15 13.91
C VAL A 61 -14.88 -0.05 12.60
N GLU A 62 -16.13 0.37 12.50
CA GLU A 62 -16.90 0.29 11.27
C GLU A 62 -16.26 1.05 10.10
N ILE A 63 -15.72 2.24 10.37
CA ILE A 63 -14.97 3.03 9.38
C ILE A 63 -13.71 2.28 8.94
N ALA A 64 -12.96 1.71 9.90
CA ALA A 64 -11.74 0.96 9.63
C ALA A 64 -12.00 -0.30 8.81
N GLU A 65 -13.02 -1.09 9.14
CA GLU A 65 -13.40 -2.29 8.41
C GLU A 65 -13.83 -1.98 6.99
N ARG A 66 -14.64 -0.93 6.80
CA ARG A 66 -15.01 -0.46 5.47
C ARG A 66 -13.81 0.01 4.66
N TYR A 67 -12.85 0.70 5.27
CA TYR A 67 -11.62 1.11 4.62
C TYR A 67 -10.78 -0.10 4.22
N THR A 68 -10.54 -1.03 5.12
CA THR A 68 -9.70 -2.22 4.87
C THR A 68 -10.26 -3.15 3.80
N ALA A 69 -11.59 -3.19 3.67
CA ALA A 69 -12.26 -3.92 2.59
C ALA A 69 -12.06 -3.27 1.19
N ASN A 70 -11.64 -2.00 1.14
CA ASN A 70 -11.57 -1.19 -0.09
C ASN A 70 -10.18 -0.58 -0.33
N VAL A 71 -9.14 -1.14 0.27
CA VAL A 71 -7.76 -0.72 0.07
C VAL A 71 -6.92 -1.87 -0.48
N ALA A 72 -6.01 -1.56 -1.39
CA ALA A 72 -5.00 -2.48 -1.87
C ALA A 72 -3.71 -1.72 -2.15
N THR A 73 -2.59 -2.34 -1.85
CA THR A 73 -1.26 -1.83 -2.16
C THR A 73 -0.42 -2.88 -2.88
N LEU A 74 0.55 -2.42 -3.63
CA LEU A 74 1.53 -3.25 -4.30
C LEU A 74 2.84 -2.47 -4.39
N ALA A 75 3.94 -3.08 -4.02
CA ALA A 75 5.25 -2.47 -4.12
C ALA A 75 6.06 -3.04 -5.30
N VAL A 76 7.02 -2.26 -5.78
CA VAL A 76 8.01 -2.69 -6.76
C VAL A 76 9.39 -2.24 -6.27
N ALA A 77 10.35 -3.17 -6.26
CA ALA A 77 11.75 -2.87 -6.04
C ALA A 77 12.54 -2.99 -7.36
N MET A 78 13.40 -2.01 -7.64
CA MET A 78 14.25 -1.98 -8.84
C MET A 78 15.74 -2.11 -8.51
N ARG A 79 16.09 -2.03 -7.24
CA ARG A 79 17.45 -2.20 -6.71
C ARG A 79 17.39 -2.81 -5.33
N SER A 80 18.48 -3.46 -4.96
CA SER A 80 18.71 -3.89 -3.59
C SER A 80 18.81 -2.68 -2.65
N CYS A 81 18.40 -2.88 -1.41
CA CYS A 81 18.69 -1.94 -0.32
C CYS A 81 19.69 -2.55 0.64
N SER A 82 20.44 -1.71 1.33
CA SER A 82 21.42 -2.12 2.32
C SER A 82 20.97 -1.74 3.72
N HIS A 83 21.38 -2.52 4.69
CA HIS A 83 21.14 -2.22 6.09
C HIS A 83 22.02 -1.05 6.55
N PRO A 84 21.44 0.01 7.16
CA PRO A 84 22.17 1.26 7.45
C PRO A 84 23.32 1.09 8.46
N GLN A 85 23.36 0.00 9.22
CA GLN A 85 24.40 -0.20 10.26
C GLN A 85 25.61 -1.00 9.77
N ASN A 86 25.50 -1.81 8.74
CA ASN A 86 26.55 -2.77 8.38
C ASN A 86 26.68 -3.00 6.86
N ASP A 87 26.00 -2.20 6.03
CA ASP A 87 25.99 -2.31 4.58
C ASP A 87 25.56 -3.69 4.03
N ALA A 88 25.02 -4.56 4.88
CA ALA A 88 24.51 -5.86 4.44
C ALA A 88 23.34 -5.66 3.49
N VAL A 89 23.39 -6.34 2.35
CA VAL A 89 22.31 -6.30 1.35
C VAL A 89 21.10 -7.04 1.90
N ILE A 90 19.97 -6.36 2.01
CA ILE A 90 18.71 -6.92 2.53
C ILE A 90 18.07 -7.83 1.49
N THR A 91 18.11 -7.42 0.24
CA THR A 91 17.59 -8.20 -0.89
C THR A 91 18.58 -8.12 -2.04
N ASP A 92 19.11 -9.26 -2.47
CA ASP A 92 19.98 -9.30 -3.64
C ASP A 92 19.14 -9.25 -4.91
N LEU A 93 19.10 -8.07 -5.56
CA LEU A 93 18.38 -7.83 -6.79
C LEU A 93 19.38 -7.45 -7.89
N PRO A 94 19.64 -8.32 -8.87
CA PRO A 94 20.59 -8.03 -9.95
C PRO A 94 20.22 -6.80 -10.77
N ASP A 95 21.21 -6.14 -11.35
CA ASP A 95 20.97 -5.02 -12.27
C ASP A 95 20.07 -5.43 -13.43
N GLY A 96 19.14 -4.56 -13.79
CA GLY A 96 18.18 -4.80 -14.88
C GLY A 96 17.04 -5.76 -14.50
N ILE A 97 16.94 -6.15 -13.25
CA ILE A 97 15.83 -6.96 -12.71
C ILE A 97 15.01 -6.11 -11.75
N MET A 98 13.70 -6.27 -11.80
CA MET A 98 12.77 -5.72 -10.81
C MET A 98 12.02 -6.84 -10.09
N GLU A 99 11.59 -6.58 -8.87
CA GLU A 99 10.75 -7.48 -8.09
C GLU A 99 9.41 -6.82 -7.78
N ILE A 100 8.31 -7.47 -8.19
CA ILE A 100 6.95 -7.04 -7.88
C ILE A 100 6.53 -7.64 -6.55
N GLY A 101 5.91 -6.84 -5.70
CA GLY A 101 5.45 -7.29 -4.40
C GLY A 101 6.56 -7.39 -3.35
N ALA A 102 7.71 -6.75 -3.57
CA ALA A 102 8.76 -6.70 -2.55
C ALA A 102 8.24 -6.10 -1.24
N GLY A 103 8.55 -6.74 -0.12
CA GLY A 103 8.21 -6.24 1.20
C GLY A 103 9.18 -5.18 1.68
N GLN A 104 8.76 -4.36 2.62
CA GLN A 104 9.54 -3.24 3.16
C GLN A 104 10.81 -3.68 3.91
N HIS A 105 10.81 -4.89 4.48
CA HIS A 105 11.95 -5.43 5.20
C HIS A 105 12.75 -6.46 4.37
N GLY A 106 12.53 -6.50 3.04
CA GLY A 106 13.19 -7.43 2.13
C GLY A 106 12.48 -8.76 1.95
N GLU A 107 11.24 -8.89 2.43
CA GLU A 107 10.44 -10.08 2.15
C GLU A 107 10.14 -10.16 0.66
N GLY A 108 10.27 -11.36 0.10
CA GLY A 108 9.93 -11.63 -1.28
C GLY A 108 8.44 -11.44 -1.57
N GLY A 109 8.13 -11.16 -2.81
CA GLY A 109 6.77 -10.86 -3.28
C GLY A 109 6.32 -11.71 -4.47
N GLY A 110 5.65 -11.08 -5.41
CA GLY A 110 5.03 -11.71 -6.57
C GLY A 110 5.97 -12.17 -7.68
N GLY A 111 7.27 -11.99 -7.53
CA GLY A 111 8.27 -12.52 -8.45
C GLY A 111 9.19 -11.48 -9.09
N ARG A 112 10.29 -11.99 -9.65
CA ARG A 112 11.34 -11.22 -10.33
C ARG A 112 11.16 -11.29 -11.84
N LYS A 113 11.43 -10.18 -12.50
CA LYS A 113 11.38 -10.08 -13.97
C LYS A 113 12.34 -9.00 -14.47
N PRO A 114 12.63 -8.95 -15.78
CA PRO A 114 13.38 -7.86 -16.38
C PRO A 114 12.75 -6.50 -16.06
N LEU A 115 13.59 -5.51 -15.78
CA LEU A 115 13.16 -4.12 -15.61
C LEU A 115 12.50 -3.61 -16.89
N VAL A 116 11.34 -3.03 -16.76
CA VAL A 116 10.57 -2.42 -17.86
C VAL A 116 10.44 -0.91 -17.65
N SER A 117 9.80 -0.23 -18.60
CA SER A 117 9.58 1.22 -18.48
C SER A 117 8.70 1.58 -17.27
N ALA A 118 8.78 2.83 -16.81
CA ALA A 118 7.89 3.34 -15.76
C ALA A 118 6.42 3.26 -16.16
N ASP A 119 6.10 3.45 -17.43
CA ASP A 119 4.74 3.34 -17.94
C ASP A 119 4.23 1.89 -17.88
N ASP A 120 5.03 0.91 -18.30
CA ASP A 120 4.67 -0.50 -18.24
C ASP A 120 4.55 -0.98 -16.79
N THR A 121 5.48 -0.55 -15.92
CA THR A 121 5.42 -0.83 -14.48
C THR A 121 4.13 -0.31 -13.87
N ALA A 122 3.79 0.95 -14.11
CA ALA A 122 2.59 1.57 -13.57
C ALA A 122 1.31 0.91 -14.11
N ALA A 123 1.27 0.58 -15.41
CA ALA A 123 0.13 -0.09 -16.01
C ALA A 123 -0.11 -1.47 -15.40
N GLU A 124 0.97 -2.24 -15.18
CA GLU A 124 0.89 -3.55 -14.54
C GLU A 124 0.41 -3.45 -13.08
N MET A 125 1.02 -2.55 -12.29
CA MET A 125 0.62 -2.34 -10.90
C MET A 125 -0.87 -1.96 -10.79
N VAL A 126 -1.33 -0.99 -11.59
CA VAL A 126 -2.74 -0.59 -11.62
C VAL A 126 -3.65 -1.73 -12.07
N GLY A 127 -3.21 -2.51 -13.07
CA GLY A 127 -3.94 -3.70 -13.51
C GLY A 127 -4.16 -4.70 -12.37
N MET A 128 -3.11 -5.04 -11.63
CA MET A 128 -3.18 -5.95 -10.48
C MET A 128 -4.06 -5.40 -9.36
N LEU A 129 -3.91 -4.12 -9.01
CA LEU A 129 -4.73 -3.45 -7.99
C LEU A 129 -6.21 -3.41 -8.38
N CYS A 130 -6.52 -3.09 -9.63
CA CYS A 130 -7.90 -3.09 -10.14
C CYS A 130 -8.49 -4.49 -10.20
N ASN A 131 -7.71 -5.52 -10.51
CA ASN A 131 -8.17 -6.91 -10.46
C ASN A 131 -8.57 -7.33 -9.03
N GLN A 132 -7.90 -6.80 -8.02
CA GLN A 132 -8.24 -7.02 -6.61
C GLN A 132 -9.46 -6.23 -6.18
N LEU A 133 -9.48 -4.93 -6.44
CA LEU A 133 -10.53 -4.02 -5.95
C LEU A 133 -11.79 -4.04 -6.79
N LYS A 134 -11.68 -4.43 -8.07
CA LYS A 134 -12.77 -4.51 -9.06
C LYS A 134 -13.63 -3.24 -9.13
N PRO A 135 -13.00 -2.07 -9.32
CA PRO A 135 -13.76 -0.82 -9.39
C PRO A 135 -14.71 -0.83 -10.59
N ALA A 136 -15.92 -0.31 -10.40
CA ALA A 136 -16.86 -0.06 -11.46
C ALA A 136 -16.59 1.30 -12.14
N GLU A 137 -17.13 1.48 -13.35
CA GLU A 137 -17.12 2.78 -14.00
C GLU A 137 -17.88 3.81 -13.14
N GLY A 138 -17.28 4.97 -12.95
CA GLY A 138 -17.81 6.06 -12.10
C GLY A 138 -17.40 5.97 -10.64
N ASP A 139 -16.76 4.89 -10.20
CA ASP A 139 -16.27 4.77 -8.82
C ASP A 139 -15.23 5.84 -8.51
N LYS A 140 -15.26 6.33 -7.26
CA LYS A 140 -14.33 7.32 -6.74
C LYS A 140 -13.21 6.63 -5.96
N MET A 141 -11.98 6.90 -6.37
CA MET A 141 -10.79 6.30 -5.74
C MET A 141 -9.79 7.36 -5.29
N MET A 142 -9.00 6.97 -4.32
CA MET A 142 -7.79 7.66 -3.91
C MET A 142 -6.59 6.97 -4.55
N LEU A 143 -5.68 7.73 -5.16
CA LEU A 143 -4.44 7.24 -5.74
C LEU A 143 -3.25 7.78 -4.95
N ILE A 144 -2.47 6.89 -4.37
CA ILE A 144 -1.24 7.24 -3.65
C ILE A 144 -0.06 6.55 -4.31
N ILE A 145 0.96 7.32 -4.66
CA ILE A 145 2.27 6.83 -5.06
C ILE A 145 3.24 7.10 -3.92
N ASN A 146 3.75 6.02 -3.34
CA ASN A 146 4.67 6.07 -2.22
C ASN A 146 6.09 5.74 -2.69
N GLY A 147 7.04 6.61 -2.39
CA GLY A 147 8.45 6.31 -2.52
C GLY A 147 8.95 5.53 -1.29
N VAL A 148 10.06 4.82 -1.46
CA VAL A 148 10.75 4.08 -0.38
C VAL A 148 12.22 4.52 -0.36
N GLY A 149 12.45 5.83 -0.41
CA GLY A 149 13.72 6.51 -0.16
C GLY A 149 14.56 6.84 -1.39
N ALA A 150 14.76 5.94 -2.35
CA ALA A 150 15.69 6.14 -3.45
C ALA A 150 15.05 6.71 -4.74
N THR A 151 13.75 6.54 -4.92
CA THR A 151 13.03 7.03 -6.10
C THR A 151 12.70 8.51 -5.92
N THR A 152 13.19 9.36 -6.83
CA THR A 152 12.96 10.79 -6.73
C THR A 152 11.50 11.17 -6.94
N HIS A 153 11.09 12.33 -6.41
CA HIS A 153 9.72 12.82 -6.59
C HIS A 153 9.33 13.00 -8.07
N MET A 154 10.32 13.35 -8.92
CA MET A 154 10.10 13.43 -10.36
C MET A 154 9.77 12.07 -10.97
N GLU A 155 10.50 11.00 -10.61
CA GLU A 155 10.26 9.64 -11.08
C GLU A 155 8.91 9.12 -10.58
N LEU A 156 8.57 9.35 -9.30
CA LEU A 156 7.26 9.03 -8.74
C LEU A 156 6.12 9.76 -9.49
N SER A 157 6.36 11.00 -9.94
CA SER A 157 5.38 11.77 -10.72
C SER A 157 5.19 11.20 -12.13
N ILE A 158 6.22 10.59 -12.72
CA ILE A 158 6.10 9.87 -14.00
C ILE A 158 5.21 8.64 -13.83
N VAL A 159 5.43 7.86 -12.77
CA VAL A 159 4.59 6.70 -12.42
C VAL A 159 3.15 7.13 -12.15
N PHE A 160 2.95 8.20 -11.37
CA PHE A 160 1.62 8.75 -11.08
C PHE A 160 0.87 9.13 -12.35
N ARG A 161 1.53 9.84 -13.28
CA ARG A 161 0.92 10.22 -14.56
C ARG A 161 0.32 9.02 -15.29
N LYS A 162 1.06 7.92 -15.35
CA LYS A 162 0.58 6.71 -16.04
C LYS A 162 -0.50 6.00 -15.23
N ALA A 163 -0.32 5.85 -13.93
CA ALA A 163 -1.32 5.23 -13.06
C ALA A 163 -2.66 5.98 -13.11
N PHE A 164 -2.62 7.31 -13.10
CA PHE A 164 -3.82 8.14 -13.25
C PHE A 164 -4.54 7.87 -14.58
N LYS A 165 -3.81 7.86 -15.70
CA LYS A 165 -4.38 7.56 -17.02
C LYS A 165 -4.97 6.16 -17.12
N GLU A 166 -4.37 5.18 -16.47
CA GLU A 166 -4.86 3.81 -16.42
C GLU A 166 -6.21 3.70 -15.66
N LEU A 167 -6.36 4.44 -14.57
CA LEU A 167 -7.63 4.53 -13.83
C LEU A 167 -8.69 5.28 -14.63
N GLU A 168 -8.33 6.42 -15.22
CA GLU A 168 -9.21 7.22 -16.07
C GLU A 168 -9.73 6.41 -17.27
N ALA A 169 -8.85 5.63 -17.93
CA ALA A 169 -9.24 4.75 -19.05
C ALA A 169 -10.21 3.63 -18.64
N ARG A 170 -10.29 3.30 -17.35
CA ARG A 170 -11.27 2.37 -16.77
C ARG A 170 -12.54 3.06 -16.27
N GLY A 171 -12.69 4.36 -16.53
CA GLY A 171 -13.83 5.15 -16.07
C GLY A 171 -13.81 5.47 -14.57
N VAL A 172 -12.69 5.24 -13.88
CA VAL A 172 -12.55 5.50 -12.45
C VAL A 172 -12.20 6.97 -12.20
N GLN A 173 -12.84 7.60 -11.23
CA GLN A 173 -12.60 8.99 -10.85
C GLN A 173 -11.58 9.06 -9.71
N VAL A 174 -10.39 9.60 -9.97
CA VAL A 174 -9.42 9.89 -8.93
C VAL A 174 -9.80 11.20 -8.23
N VAL A 175 -10.39 11.12 -7.04
CA VAL A 175 -10.87 12.28 -6.29
C VAL A 175 -9.88 12.80 -5.26
N TYR A 176 -8.83 12.04 -4.97
CA TYR A 176 -7.73 12.44 -4.10
C TYR A 176 -6.44 11.76 -4.55
N SER A 177 -5.34 12.47 -4.47
CA SER A 177 -4.04 11.89 -4.81
C SER A 177 -2.92 12.41 -3.92
N ARG A 178 -1.90 11.58 -3.74
CA ARG A 178 -0.64 11.93 -3.08
C ARG A 178 0.53 11.27 -3.77
N ILE A 179 1.64 12.02 -3.84
CA ILE A 179 2.95 11.52 -4.25
C ILE A 179 3.91 11.94 -3.16
N GLN A 180 4.39 11.03 -2.35
CA GLN A 180 5.32 11.33 -1.26
C GLN A 180 5.98 10.08 -0.69
N GLU A 181 7.00 10.27 0.12
CA GLU A 181 7.56 9.28 1.03
C GLU A 181 6.64 9.17 2.25
N ILE A 182 6.01 8.02 2.44
CA ILE A 182 5.07 7.75 3.55
C ILE A 182 5.61 6.67 4.47
N LEU A 183 6.40 5.73 3.92
CA LEU A 183 7.03 4.63 4.64
C LEU A 183 8.54 4.78 4.64
#